data_c59f763a85301175e920c9a83afde91b
#
_entry.id   c59f763a85301175e920c9a83afde91b
#
_cell.length_a   1.000
_cell.length_b   1.000
_cell.length_c   1.000
_cell.angle_alpha   90.00
_cell.angle_beta   90.00
_cell.angle_gamma   90.00
#
_symmetry.space_group_name_H-M   'P 1'
#
loop_
_entity.id
_entity.type
_entity.pdbx_description
1 polymer ?
#
loop_
_entity_poly.entity_id
_entity_poly.type
_entity_poly.pdbx_seq_one_letter_code
_entity_poly.pdbx_strand_id
1 'polypeptide(L)'
;KGVPSRLGLLLNISPRNLERVLYFAQFIITRVDEEARARMIQRRDRDLNLKLQRMENDLQTKLADYEHRLADALTRLDNEEARRIGDIEDEMARKTNEAMGTGSQIQRQLEGQIGKIAAAAVNLPWLSDALVPVGEPIDRHSLNRLGDSMQQRLTEIKESGDQDKAQIGLQAAARRDRFRHEVSEKSEGQRRDVEREKEKLRVTHDQDAAEIKSIKELDLLTETRYRELQERWSSLFDAAMGAEAIRDVVARIDLNKMAKELRHAIRISKSKQRRKKAAKRLRVAESFRKSGNRPEWMILTVLPVIPPDLRPMVQLDGGRFATSDLNDLYRRVINRNNRLRRLLELGAPDV
;
A
#
# COMPACT_ATOMS: atom_id res chain seq x y z
N LYS A 1 -24.62 43.97 16.98
CA LYS A 1 -23.37 43.57 17.66
C LYS A 1 -23.55 42.67 18.91
N GLY A 2 -24.76 42.50 19.49
CA GLY A 2 -24.95 41.80 20.79
C GLY A 2 -25.03 40.28 20.70
N VAL A 3 -26.00 39.73 19.94
CA VAL A 3 -26.28 38.29 19.92
C VAL A 3 -25.20 37.46 19.20
N PRO A 4 -24.75 37.80 17.99
CA PRO A 4 -23.69 37.00 17.33
C PRO A 4 -22.38 36.97 18.11
N SER A 5 -22.05 38.08 18.80
CA SER A 5 -20.86 38.15 19.65
C SER A 5 -20.94 37.22 20.87
N ARG A 6 -22.12 37.14 21.51
CA ARG A 6 -22.34 36.23 22.68
C ARG A 6 -22.37 34.77 22.28
N LEU A 7 -23.02 34.43 21.16
CA LEU A 7 -23.02 33.11 20.57
C LEU A 7 -21.57 32.66 20.22
N GLY A 8 -20.81 33.54 19.57
CA GLY A 8 -19.42 33.28 19.25
C GLY A 8 -18.54 33.01 20.50
N LEU A 9 -18.81 33.72 21.62
CA LEU A 9 -18.14 33.46 22.89
C LEU A 9 -18.53 32.11 23.49
N LEU A 10 -19.81 31.75 23.48
CA LEU A 10 -20.27 30.43 23.97
C LEU A 10 -19.68 29.29 23.15
N LEU A 11 -19.77 29.36 21.85
CA LEU A 11 -19.28 28.33 20.93
C LEU A 11 -17.75 28.35 20.73
N ASN A 12 -17.08 29.38 21.22
CA ASN A 12 -15.66 29.64 20.97
C ASN A 12 -15.28 29.85 19.50
N ILE A 13 -16.24 30.30 18.70
CA ILE A 13 -16.12 30.60 17.27
C ILE A 13 -15.94 32.12 17.09
N SER A 14 -15.16 32.54 16.10
CA SER A 14 -15.05 33.96 15.77
C SER A 14 -16.40 34.50 15.22
N PRO A 15 -16.76 35.77 15.49
CA PRO A 15 -17.99 36.32 14.96
C PRO A 15 -18.08 36.24 13.42
N ARG A 16 -16.95 36.40 12.73
CA ARG A 16 -16.89 36.32 11.27
C ARG A 16 -17.20 34.89 10.76
N ASN A 17 -16.71 33.86 11.47
CA ASN A 17 -16.99 32.49 11.13
C ASN A 17 -18.45 32.11 11.41
N LEU A 18 -18.97 32.60 12.53
CA LEU A 18 -20.39 32.43 12.86
C LEU A 18 -21.32 33.07 11.80
N GLU A 19 -20.98 34.27 11.32
CA GLU A 19 -21.69 34.93 10.24
C GLU A 19 -21.72 34.11 8.96
N ARG A 20 -20.60 33.44 8.61
CA ARG A 20 -20.56 32.55 7.42
C ARG A 20 -21.57 31.41 7.51
N VAL A 21 -21.74 30.81 8.69
CA VAL A 21 -22.73 29.77 8.91
C VAL A 21 -24.12 30.33 8.85
N LEU A 22 -24.38 31.45 9.54
CA LEU A 22 -25.69 32.09 9.61
C LEU A 22 -26.19 32.58 8.23
N TYR A 23 -25.27 32.99 7.35
CA TYR A 23 -25.58 33.43 5.97
C TYR A 23 -25.46 32.34 4.92
N PHE A 24 -25.43 31.05 5.33
CA PHE A 24 -25.41 29.90 4.43
C PHE A 24 -24.17 29.82 3.52
N ALA A 25 -23.04 30.40 3.96
CA ALA A 25 -21.79 30.35 3.22
C ALA A 25 -20.90 29.15 3.58
N GLN A 26 -21.11 28.55 4.74
CA GLN A 26 -20.36 27.39 5.21
C GLN A 26 -21.24 26.48 6.08
N PHE A 27 -20.96 25.18 6.01
CA PHE A 27 -21.51 24.19 6.94
C PHE A 27 -20.76 24.23 8.27
N ILE A 28 -21.46 23.87 9.35
CA ILE A 28 -20.88 23.63 10.66
C ILE A 28 -21.18 22.19 11.08
N ILE A 29 -20.19 21.49 11.58
CA ILE A 29 -20.39 20.15 12.16
C ILE A 29 -21.15 20.33 13.48
N THR A 30 -22.38 19.84 13.50
CA THR A 30 -23.27 19.98 14.65
C THR A 30 -23.08 18.85 15.66
N ARG A 31 -22.74 17.65 15.21
CA ARG A 31 -22.54 16.47 16.04
C ARG A 31 -21.53 15.54 15.41
N VAL A 32 -20.74 14.89 16.24
CA VAL A 32 -19.86 13.78 15.85
C VAL A 32 -20.21 12.56 16.70
N ASP A 33 -20.44 11.43 16.06
CA ASP A 33 -20.68 10.16 16.74
C ASP A 33 -19.34 9.50 17.06
N GLU A 34 -18.87 9.67 18.29
CA GLU A 34 -17.59 9.11 18.75
C GLU A 34 -17.58 7.58 18.78
N GLU A 35 -18.73 6.93 19.02
CA GLU A 35 -18.83 5.48 19.01
C GLU A 35 -18.76 4.95 17.57
N ALA A 36 -19.48 5.57 16.64
CA ALA A 36 -19.40 5.23 15.22
C ALA A 36 -17.97 5.46 14.68
N ARG A 37 -17.32 6.56 15.11
CA ARG A 37 -15.91 6.84 14.78
C ARG A 37 -14.99 5.70 15.25
N ALA A 38 -15.09 5.30 16.51
CA ALA A 38 -14.27 4.23 17.07
C ALA A 38 -14.51 2.90 16.34
N ARG A 39 -15.78 2.54 16.09
CA ARG A 39 -16.16 1.34 15.35
C ARG A 39 -15.61 1.35 13.92
N MET A 40 -15.66 2.49 13.25
CA MET A 40 -15.16 2.62 11.87
C MET A 40 -13.64 2.48 11.80
N ILE A 41 -12.89 3.13 12.68
CA ILE A 41 -11.42 2.97 12.77
C ILE A 41 -11.09 1.50 13.01
N GLN A 42 -11.72 0.87 13.99
CA GLN A 42 -11.47 -0.54 14.31
C GLN A 42 -11.80 -1.48 13.15
N ARG A 43 -12.88 -1.21 12.40
CA ARG A 43 -13.21 -1.98 11.21
C ARG A 43 -12.14 -1.85 10.13
N ARG A 44 -11.68 -0.62 9.87
CA ARG A 44 -10.62 -0.37 8.89
C ARG A 44 -9.28 -0.99 9.28
N ASP A 45 -8.93 -0.97 10.57
CA ASP A 45 -7.75 -1.65 11.09
C ASP A 45 -7.82 -3.16 10.83
N ARG A 46 -8.99 -3.78 11.07
CA ARG A 46 -9.21 -5.20 10.76
C ARG A 46 -9.11 -5.49 9.27
N ASP A 47 -9.73 -4.66 8.43
CA ASP A 47 -9.72 -4.83 6.97
C ASP A 47 -8.30 -4.68 6.40
N LEU A 48 -7.51 -3.73 6.92
CA LEU A 48 -6.08 -3.59 6.58
C LEU A 48 -5.30 -4.84 6.95
N ASN A 49 -5.42 -5.32 8.20
CA ASN A 49 -4.70 -6.50 8.68
C ASN A 49 -5.05 -7.75 7.85
N LEU A 50 -6.33 -7.94 7.51
CA LEU A 50 -6.75 -9.04 6.65
C LEU A 50 -6.15 -8.96 5.24
N LYS A 51 -6.10 -7.76 4.65
CA LYS A 51 -5.47 -7.56 3.34
C LYS A 51 -3.97 -7.82 3.38
N LEU A 52 -3.27 -7.29 4.39
CA LEU A 52 -1.83 -7.51 4.57
C LEU A 52 -1.52 -9.00 4.76
N GLN A 53 -2.33 -9.70 5.54
CA GLN A 53 -2.17 -11.15 5.76
C GLN A 53 -2.40 -11.95 4.47
N ARG A 54 -3.41 -11.61 3.67
CA ARG A 54 -3.63 -12.25 2.36
C ARG A 54 -2.44 -12.04 1.43
N MET A 55 -1.95 -10.81 1.32
CA MET A 55 -0.77 -10.51 0.50
C MET A 55 0.47 -11.28 0.94
N GLU A 56 0.66 -11.45 2.26
CA GLU A 56 1.75 -12.25 2.80
C GLU A 56 1.61 -13.73 2.44
N ASN A 57 0.42 -14.30 2.61
CA ASN A 57 0.15 -15.69 2.26
C ASN A 57 0.34 -15.94 0.75
N ASP A 58 -0.14 -15.03 -0.10
CA ASP A 58 0.04 -15.11 -1.55
C ASP A 58 1.52 -15.03 -1.95
N LEU A 59 2.29 -14.19 -1.27
CA LEU A 59 3.74 -14.10 -1.47
C LEU A 59 4.43 -15.41 -1.08
N GLN A 60 4.11 -15.96 0.09
CA GLN A 60 4.68 -17.24 0.56
C GLN A 60 4.37 -18.38 -0.42
N THR A 61 3.15 -18.44 -0.94
CA THR A 61 2.77 -19.45 -1.93
C THR A 61 3.59 -19.31 -3.22
N LYS A 62 3.79 -18.09 -3.72
CA LYS A 62 4.62 -17.85 -4.91
C LYS A 62 6.08 -18.18 -4.68
N LEU A 63 6.64 -17.85 -3.51
CA LEU A 63 8.02 -18.16 -3.18
C LEU A 63 8.23 -19.68 -3.10
N ALA A 64 7.32 -20.40 -2.49
CA ALA A 64 7.36 -21.87 -2.43
C ALA A 64 7.30 -22.51 -3.85
N ASP A 65 6.47 -21.96 -4.76
CA ASP A 65 6.43 -22.40 -6.16
C ASP A 65 7.78 -22.16 -6.87
N TYR A 66 8.42 -21.02 -6.65
CA TYR A 66 9.76 -20.74 -7.20
C TYR A 66 10.82 -21.71 -6.67
N GLU A 67 10.81 -22.00 -5.37
CA GLU A 67 11.72 -22.97 -4.74
C GLU A 67 11.51 -24.38 -5.29
N HIS A 68 10.26 -24.80 -5.46
CA HIS A 68 9.93 -26.10 -6.05
C HIS A 68 10.42 -26.21 -7.51
N ARG A 69 10.17 -25.20 -8.33
CA ARG A 69 10.64 -25.15 -9.72
C ARG A 69 12.17 -25.16 -9.81
N LEU A 70 12.84 -24.48 -8.88
CA LEU A 70 14.31 -24.52 -8.81
C LEU A 70 14.81 -25.91 -8.47
N ALA A 71 14.22 -26.57 -7.46
CA ALA A 71 14.58 -27.92 -7.08
C ALA A 71 14.40 -28.92 -8.23
N ASP A 72 13.27 -28.85 -8.94
CA ASP A 72 12.98 -29.67 -10.12
C ASP A 72 14.00 -29.43 -11.25
N ALA A 73 14.33 -28.16 -11.52
CA ALA A 73 15.30 -27.82 -12.56
C ALA A 73 16.70 -28.32 -12.22
N LEU A 74 17.13 -28.18 -10.96
CA LEU A 74 18.43 -28.69 -10.49
C LEU A 74 18.51 -30.23 -10.60
N THR A 75 17.45 -30.93 -10.18
CA THR A 75 17.36 -32.39 -10.30
C THR A 75 17.46 -32.86 -11.74
N ARG A 76 16.81 -32.18 -12.67
CA ARG A 76 16.87 -32.48 -14.11
C ARG A 76 18.31 -32.29 -14.65
N LEU A 77 18.98 -31.19 -14.24
CA LEU A 77 20.36 -30.92 -14.63
C LEU A 77 21.33 -31.95 -14.08
N ASP A 78 21.16 -32.39 -12.83
CA ASP A 78 21.99 -33.42 -12.22
C ASP A 78 21.84 -34.76 -12.95
N ASN A 79 20.63 -35.14 -13.31
CA ASN A 79 20.36 -36.34 -14.10
C ASN A 79 20.92 -36.24 -15.53
N GLU A 80 20.85 -35.10 -16.17
CA GLU A 80 21.45 -34.84 -17.50
C GLU A 80 22.96 -34.95 -17.44
N GLU A 81 23.59 -34.34 -16.42
CA GLU A 81 25.04 -34.42 -16.19
C GLU A 81 25.49 -35.85 -15.97
N ALA A 82 24.83 -36.59 -15.07
CA ALA A 82 25.14 -37.97 -14.77
C ALA A 82 25.03 -38.86 -16.02
N ARG A 83 23.99 -38.66 -16.83
CA ARG A 83 23.81 -39.40 -18.10
C ARG A 83 24.96 -39.12 -19.06
N ARG A 84 25.32 -37.85 -19.28
CA ARG A 84 26.39 -37.45 -20.22
C ARG A 84 27.77 -37.95 -19.75
N ILE A 85 28.02 -37.97 -18.44
CA ILE A 85 29.23 -38.56 -17.88
C ILE A 85 29.26 -40.08 -18.12
N GLY A 86 28.14 -40.78 -17.90
CA GLY A 86 27.99 -42.19 -18.22
C GLY A 86 28.26 -42.50 -19.69
N ASP A 87 27.74 -41.72 -20.62
CA ASP A 87 27.99 -41.89 -22.06
C ASP A 87 29.47 -41.77 -22.41
N ILE A 88 30.24 -40.85 -21.74
CA ILE A 88 31.69 -40.73 -21.91
C ILE A 88 32.41 -41.93 -21.30
N GLU A 89 31.99 -42.39 -20.14
CA GLU A 89 32.62 -43.59 -19.50
C GLU A 89 32.48 -44.86 -20.35
N ASP A 90 31.29 -45.04 -20.94
CA ASP A 90 31.02 -46.14 -21.87
C ASP A 90 31.88 -46.02 -23.15
N GLU A 91 32.05 -44.83 -23.68
CA GLU A 91 32.91 -44.59 -24.85
C GLU A 91 34.39 -44.81 -24.51
N MET A 92 34.86 -44.34 -23.34
CA MET A 92 36.23 -44.61 -22.86
C MET A 92 36.45 -46.11 -22.73
N ALA A 93 35.52 -46.82 -22.09
CA ALA A 93 35.62 -48.27 -21.92
C ALA A 93 35.68 -49.00 -23.25
N ARG A 94 34.86 -48.60 -24.21
CA ARG A 94 34.86 -49.14 -25.58
C ARG A 94 36.21 -48.91 -26.27
N LYS A 95 36.71 -47.67 -26.31
CA LYS A 95 38.01 -47.31 -26.90
C LYS A 95 39.15 -48.03 -26.23
N THR A 96 39.11 -48.17 -24.90
CA THR A 96 40.11 -48.94 -24.14
C THR A 96 40.11 -50.43 -24.54
N ASN A 97 38.93 -51.08 -24.60
CA ASN A 97 38.80 -52.47 -24.98
C ASN A 97 39.24 -52.70 -26.42
N GLU A 98 38.91 -51.80 -27.36
CA GLU A 98 39.37 -51.85 -28.76
C GLU A 98 40.90 -51.74 -28.85
N ALA A 99 41.51 -50.79 -28.11
CA ALA A 99 42.97 -50.63 -28.10
C ALA A 99 43.66 -51.85 -27.50
N MET A 100 43.15 -52.38 -26.36
CA MET A 100 43.70 -53.61 -25.75
C MET A 100 43.52 -54.83 -26.64
N GLY A 101 42.38 -55.00 -27.30
CA GLY A 101 42.08 -56.07 -28.23
C GLY A 101 43.07 -56.08 -29.43
N THR A 102 43.22 -54.91 -30.06
CA THR A 102 44.14 -54.69 -31.17
C THR A 102 45.57 -54.90 -30.75
N GLY A 103 45.97 -54.33 -29.61
CA GLY A 103 47.36 -54.58 -29.08
C GLY A 103 47.68 -56.03 -28.80
N SER A 104 46.74 -56.76 -28.16
CA SER A 104 46.90 -58.20 -27.86
C SER A 104 46.97 -59.04 -29.15
N GLN A 105 46.22 -58.66 -30.19
CA GLN A 105 46.29 -59.33 -31.50
C GLN A 105 47.68 -59.14 -32.14
N ILE A 106 48.15 -57.89 -32.18
CA ILE A 106 49.49 -57.57 -32.76
C ILE A 106 50.59 -58.16 -31.94
N GLN A 107 50.50 -58.19 -30.60
CA GLN A 107 51.45 -58.82 -29.72
C GLN A 107 51.63 -60.30 -30.06
N ARG A 108 50.53 -61.07 -30.19
CA ARG A 108 50.54 -62.43 -30.59
C ARG A 108 51.20 -62.66 -32.00
N GLN A 109 50.92 -61.75 -32.93
CA GLN A 109 51.49 -61.76 -34.26
C GLN A 109 53.03 -61.56 -34.21
N LEU A 110 53.51 -60.59 -33.47
CA LEU A 110 54.94 -60.31 -33.30
C LEU A 110 55.64 -61.44 -32.56
N GLU A 111 55.04 -61.97 -31.45
CA GLU A 111 55.65 -63.13 -30.70
C GLU A 111 55.86 -64.39 -31.59
N GLY A 112 54.86 -64.63 -32.50
CA GLY A 112 55.01 -65.79 -33.43
C GLY A 112 56.02 -65.55 -34.55
N GLN A 113 56.56 -64.34 -34.71
CA GLN A 113 57.52 -63.98 -35.76
C GLN A 113 58.89 -63.48 -35.23
N ILE A 114 59.10 -63.55 -33.95
CA ILE A 114 60.43 -63.18 -33.33
C ILE A 114 61.58 -63.84 -34.06
N GLY A 115 62.63 -63.05 -34.40
CA GLY A 115 63.81 -63.48 -35.10
C GLY A 115 63.65 -63.51 -36.65
N LYS A 116 62.46 -63.13 -37.18
CA LYS A 116 62.24 -63.01 -38.64
C LYS A 116 62.28 -61.55 -39.05
N ILE A 117 62.51 -61.29 -40.34
CA ILE A 117 62.39 -59.95 -40.94
C ILE A 117 60.90 -59.69 -41.33
N ALA A 118 60.43 -58.55 -40.98
CA ALA A 118 59.00 -58.11 -41.30
C ALA A 118 58.78 -58.11 -42.82
N ALA A 119 57.94 -59.04 -43.31
CA ALA A 119 57.55 -59.09 -44.74
C ALA A 119 56.55 -58.02 -45.14
N ALA A 120 55.77 -57.48 -44.18
CA ALA A 120 54.84 -56.36 -44.33
C ALA A 120 54.93 -55.45 -43.10
N ALA A 121 54.61 -54.16 -43.28
CA ALA A 121 54.59 -53.21 -42.18
C ALA A 121 53.58 -53.64 -41.10
N VAL A 122 53.90 -53.59 -39.84
CA VAL A 122 53.00 -53.80 -38.74
C VAL A 122 52.54 -52.43 -38.26
N ASN A 123 51.24 -52.11 -38.46
CA ASN A 123 50.65 -50.82 -38.15
C ASN A 123 49.72 -50.93 -36.93
N LEU A 124 49.74 -49.91 -36.10
CA LEU A 124 48.74 -49.67 -35.06
C LEU A 124 47.77 -48.59 -35.57
N PRO A 125 46.45 -48.75 -35.39
CA PRO A 125 45.44 -47.75 -35.89
C PRO A 125 45.61 -46.32 -35.33
N TRP A 126 46.30 -46.14 -34.21
CA TRP A 126 46.53 -44.88 -33.53
C TRP A 126 47.95 -44.32 -33.70
N LEU A 127 48.83 -44.99 -34.43
CA LEU A 127 50.15 -44.49 -34.81
C LEU A 127 50.15 -44.07 -36.28
N SER A 128 50.77 -42.92 -36.56
CA SER A 128 50.99 -42.45 -37.94
C SER A 128 52.06 -43.25 -38.68
N ASP A 129 53.06 -43.74 -37.94
CA ASP A 129 54.17 -44.50 -38.46
C ASP A 129 54.02 -46.00 -38.16
N ALA A 130 54.59 -46.86 -39.00
CA ALA A 130 54.60 -48.31 -38.76
C ALA A 130 55.32 -48.65 -37.48
N LEU A 131 54.73 -49.52 -36.63
CA LEU A 131 55.32 -50.01 -35.42
C LEU A 131 56.63 -50.82 -35.80
N VAL A 132 56.53 -51.60 -36.85
CA VAL A 132 57.71 -52.30 -37.44
C VAL A 132 57.62 -52.06 -38.95
N PRO A 133 58.57 -51.31 -39.56
CA PRO A 133 58.68 -51.12 -41.01
C PRO A 133 59.00 -52.41 -41.76
N VAL A 134 58.71 -52.43 -43.07
CA VAL A 134 59.06 -53.54 -43.95
C VAL A 134 60.57 -53.67 -44.02
N GLY A 135 61.11 -54.91 -43.82
CA GLY A 135 62.52 -55.16 -43.88
C GLY A 135 63.26 -55.01 -42.56
N GLU A 136 62.60 -54.58 -41.47
CA GLU A 136 63.21 -54.57 -40.12
C GLU A 136 63.05 -55.92 -39.40
N PRO A 137 64.00 -56.28 -38.50
CA PRO A 137 63.92 -57.52 -37.68
C PRO A 137 62.85 -57.35 -36.59
N ILE A 138 62.00 -58.33 -36.41
CA ILE A 138 61.04 -58.42 -35.30
C ILE A 138 61.77 -58.97 -34.09
N ASP A 139 62.01 -58.13 -33.09
CA ASP A 139 62.78 -58.45 -31.88
C ASP A 139 61.99 -58.03 -30.62
N ARG A 140 62.65 -58.19 -29.43
CA ARG A 140 62.12 -57.76 -28.12
C ARG A 140 61.89 -56.22 -28.07
N HIS A 141 62.66 -55.45 -28.84
CA HIS A 141 62.51 -54.02 -28.88
C HIS A 141 61.14 -53.60 -29.60
N SER A 142 60.75 -54.33 -30.61
CA SER A 142 59.46 -54.19 -31.25
C SER A 142 58.29 -54.43 -30.28
N LEU A 143 58.40 -55.45 -29.40
CA LEU A 143 57.43 -55.73 -28.33
C LEU A 143 57.40 -54.63 -27.29
N ASN A 144 58.51 -54.06 -26.84
CA ASN A 144 58.59 -52.95 -25.92
C ASN A 144 57.90 -51.68 -26.56
N ARG A 145 58.24 -51.37 -27.80
CA ARG A 145 57.54 -50.22 -28.55
C ARG A 145 56.02 -50.41 -28.64
N LEU A 146 55.53 -51.64 -28.81
CA LEU A 146 54.13 -51.95 -28.75
C LEU A 146 53.51 -51.59 -27.35
N GLY A 147 54.22 -52.10 -26.29
CA GLY A 147 53.80 -51.82 -24.92
C GLY A 147 53.74 -50.32 -24.58
N ASP A 148 54.81 -49.59 -24.94
CA ASP A 148 54.85 -48.10 -24.74
C ASP A 148 53.76 -47.39 -25.50
N SER A 149 53.52 -47.73 -26.80
CA SER A 149 52.48 -47.18 -27.62
C SER A 149 51.08 -47.47 -27.10
N MET A 150 50.83 -48.68 -26.61
CA MET A 150 49.60 -49.06 -25.95
C MET A 150 49.35 -48.23 -24.68
N GLN A 151 50.39 -48.14 -23.82
CA GLN A 151 50.27 -47.36 -22.60
C GLN A 151 50.05 -45.88 -22.86
N GLN A 152 50.68 -45.29 -23.89
CA GLN A 152 50.46 -43.95 -24.34
C GLN A 152 49.02 -43.80 -24.81
N ARG A 153 48.49 -44.72 -25.63
CA ARG A 153 47.13 -44.69 -26.13
C ARG A 153 46.09 -44.76 -25.03
N LEU A 154 46.29 -45.60 -24.03
CA LEU A 154 45.40 -45.69 -22.87
C LEU A 154 45.42 -44.43 -22.05
N THR A 155 46.57 -43.79 -21.92
CA THR A 155 46.70 -42.49 -21.22
C THR A 155 45.96 -41.39 -21.98
N GLU A 156 46.11 -41.31 -23.31
CA GLU A 156 45.38 -40.35 -24.17
C GLU A 156 43.85 -40.51 -24.04
N ILE A 157 43.35 -41.77 -24.07
CA ILE A 157 41.91 -42.05 -23.91
C ILE A 157 41.44 -41.56 -22.56
N LYS A 158 42.19 -41.82 -21.50
CA LYS A 158 41.86 -41.39 -20.14
C LYS A 158 41.88 -39.89 -20.02
N GLU A 159 42.93 -39.20 -20.45
CA GLU A 159 43.08 -37.76 -20.35
C GLU A 159 41.98 -37.02 -21.14
N SER A 160 41.70 -37.49 -22.39
CA SER A 160 40.63 -36.95 -23.19
C SER A 160 39.27 -37.09 -22.49
N GLY A 161 38.94 -38.28 -21.97
CA GLY A 161 37.69 -38.51 -21.26
C GLY A 161 37.56 -37.70 -19.96
N ASP A 162 38.66 -37.56 -19.20
CA ASP A 162 38.67 -36.74 -18.00
C ASP A 162 38.48 -35.24 -18.31
N GLN A 163 39.05 -34.74 -19.43
CA GLN A 163 38.82 -33.37 -19.93
C GLN A 163 37.36 -33.17 -20.32
N ASP A 164 36.76 -34.11 -21.06
CA ASP A 164 35.36 -34.02 -21.48
C ASP A 164 34.42 -34.05 -20.28
N LYS A 165 34.65 -34.90 -19.28
CA LYS A 165 33.90 -34.92 -18.01
C LYS A 165 34.02 -33.59 -17.26
N ALA A 166 35.23 -33.05 -17.16
CA ALA A 166 35.47 -31.75 -16.49
C ALA A 166 34.72 -30.62 -17.21
N GLN A 167 34.70 -30.63 -18.54
CA GLN A 167 33.95 -29.64 -19.33
C GLN A 167 32.45 -29.74 -19.10
N ILE A 168 31.87 -30.93 -19.05
CA ILE A 168 30.48 -31.17 -18.71
C ILE A 168 30.16 -30.64 -17.32
N GLY A 169 30.98 -30.94 -16.32
CA GLY A 169 30.82 -30.46 -14.96
C GLY A 169 30.81 -28.91 -14.88
N LEU A 170 31.75 -28.26 -15.57
CA LEU A 170 31.78 -26.79 -15.64
C LEU A 170 30.51 -26.20 -16.29
N GLN A 171 30.05 -26.79 -17.40
CA GLN A 171 28.82 -26.36 -18.07
C GLN A 171 27.59 -26.54 -17.17
N ALA A 172 27.49 -27.67 -16.48
CA ALA A 172 26.41 -27.98 -15.56
C ALA A 172 26.40 -27.00 -14.37
N ALA A 173 27.56 -26.73 -13.78
CA ALA A 173 27.71 -25.75 -12.70
C ALA A 173 27.26 -24.36 -13.16
N ALA A 174 27.70 -23.88 -14.31
CA ALA A 174 27.31 -22.59 -14.84
C ALA A 174 25.79 -22.48 -15.11
N ARG A 175 25.17 -23.58 -15.55
CA ARG A 175 23.69 -23.65 -15.72
C ARG A 175 22.97 -23.59 -14.37
N ARG A 176 23.43 -24.34 -13.36
CA ARG A 176 22.87 -24.31 -12.00
C ARG A 176 22.93 -22.91 -11.41
N ASP A 177 24.05 -22.22 -11.53
CA ASP A 177 24.20 -20.87 -11.00
C ASP A 177 23.28 -19.85 -11.71
N ARG A 178 23.11 -19.97 -13.01
CA ARG A 178 22.14 -19.14 -13.77
C ARG A 178 20.71 -19.36 -13.27
N PHE A 179 20.28 -20.59 -13.08
CA PHE A 179 18.93 -20.88 -12.56
C PHE A 179 18.73 -20.35 -11.14
N ARG A 180 19.73 -20.53 -10.25
CA ARG A 180 19.69 -19.97 -8.90
C ARG A 180 19.56 -18.45 -8.91
N HIS A 181 20.36 -17.79 -9.73
CA HIS A 181 20.33 -16.34 -9.85
C HIS A 181 18.98 -15.85 -10.39
N GLU A 182 18.47 -16.46 -11.45
CA GLU A 182 17.18 -16.11 -12.02
C GLU A 182 16.03 -16.25 -11.02
N VAL A 183 15.98 -17.34 -10.27
CA VAL A 183 14.95 -17.55 -9.24
C VAL A 183 15.12 -16.56 -8.09
N SER A 184 16.36 -16.28 -7.66
CA SER A 184 16.64 -15.28 -6.64
C SER A 184 16.17 -13.89 -7.05
N GLU A 185 16.48 -13.43 -8.27
CA GLU A 185 16.01 -12.14 -8.77
C GLU A 185 14.49 -12.04 -8.85
N LYS A 186 13.82 -13.11 -9.33
CA LYS A 186 12.35 -13.15 -9.39
C LYS A 186 11.73 -13.11 -7.99
N SER A 187 12.29 -13.86 -7.04
CA SER A 187 11.79 -13.89 -5.66
C SER A 187 11.98 -12.54 -4.95
N GLU A 188 13.14 -11.91 -5.12
CA GLU A 188 13.40 -10.58 -4.57
C GLU A 188 12.53 -9.49 -5.24
N GLY A 189 12.29 -9.61 -6.56
CA GLY A 189 11.37 -8.74 -7.28
C GLY A 189 9.96 -8.82 -6.68
N GLN A 190 9.43 -10.03 -6.51
CA GLN A 190 8.11 -10.24 -5.90
C GLN A 190 8.02 -9.71 -4.47
N ARG A 191 9.04 -9.92 -3.64
CA ARG A 191 9.10 -9.36 -2.28
C ARG A 191 9.04 -7.83 -2.29
N ARG A 192 9.82 -7.19 -3.16
CA ARG A 192 9.84 -5.72 -3.28
C ARG A 192 8.51 -5.16 -3.75
N ASP A 193 7.87 -5.81 -4.72
CA ASP A 193 6.58 -5.35 -5.24
C ASP A 193 5.47 -5.49 -4.18
N VAL A 194 5.41 -6.61 -3.48
CA VAL A 194 4.45 -6.83 -2.39
C VAL A 194 4.68 -5.82 -1.25
N GLU A 195 5.93 -5.54 -0.87
CA GLU A 195 6.20 -4.57 0.20
C GLU A 195 5.81 -3.14 -0.21
N ARG A 196 6.02 -2.75 -1.47
CA ARG A 196 5.51 -1.47 -2.00
C ARG A 196 3.98 -1.37 -1.94
N GLU A 197 3.28 -2.44 -2.30
CA GLU A 197 1.82 -2.48 -2.22
C GLU A 197 1.31 -2.42 -0.76
N LYS A 198 1.95 -3.14 0.15
CA LYS A 198 1.66 -3.07 1.58
C LYS A 198 1.85 -1.66 2.12
N GLU A 199 2.94 -0.98 1.74
CA GLU A 199 3.22 0.38 2.17
C GLU A 199 2.18 1.37 1.64
N LYS A 200 1.76 1.27 0.38
CA LYS A 200 0.67 2.08 -0.18
C LYS A 200 -0.63 1.91 0.61
N LEU A 201 -0.96 0.65 0.96
CA LEU A 201 -2.16 0.37 1.76
C LEU A 201 -2.08 0.98 3.16
N ARG A 202 -0.91 0.90 3.83
CA ARG A 202 -0.69 1.53 5.14
C ARG A 202 -0.82 3.05 5.06
N VAL A 203 -0.17 3.69 4.10
CA VAL A 203 -0.24 5.14 3.91
C VAL A 203 -1.68 5.60 3.67
N THR A 204 -2.42 4.91 2.80
CA THR A 204 -3.82 5.24 2.54
C THR A 204 -4.69 5.07 3.80
N HIS A 205 -4.48 3.98 4.54
CA HIS A 205 -5.18 3.74 5.79
C HIS A 205 -4.89 4.83 6.84
N ASP A 206 -3.63 5.21 6.99
CA ASP A 206 -3.23 6.23 7.95
C ASP A 206 -3.78 7.61 7.60
N GLN A 207 -3.84 7.95 6.30
CA GLN A 207 -4.49 9.16 5.82
C GLN A 207 -5.99 9.16 6.15
N ASP A 208 -6.69 8.07 5.87
CA ASP A 208 -8.10 7.91 6.19
C ASP A 208 -8.35 7.99 7.70
N ALA A 209 -7.53 7.31 8.50
CA ALA A 209 -7.63 7.35 9.96
C ALA A 209 -7.36 8.76 10.52
N ALA A 210 -6.40 9.49 9.96
CA ALA A 210 -6.12 10.87 10.31
C ALA A 210 -7.29 11.79 9.92
N GLU A 211 -7.88 11.60 8.75
CA GLU A 211 -9.05 12.35 8.30
C GLU A 211 -10.25 12.13 9.23
N ILE A 212 -10.59 10.88 9.56
CA ILE A 212 -11.66 10.53 10.51
C ILE A 212 -11.42 11.18 11.87
N LYS A 213 -10.19 11.15 12.39
CA LYS A 213 -9.83 11.77 13.68
C LYS A 213 -9.84 13.30 13.63
N SER A 214 -9.66 13.89 12.46
CA SER A 214 -9.66 15.36 12.30
C SER A 214 -11.05 15.97 12.35
N ILE A 215 -12.11 15.20 12.10
CA ILE A 215 -13.51 15.67 12.14
C ILE A 215 -13.87 16.02 13.59
N LYS A 216 -14.20 17.28 13.85
CA LYS A 216 -14.54 17.78 15.18
C LYS A 216 -15.83 18.56 15.17
N GLU A 217 -16.55 18.50 16.28
CA GLU A 217 -17.71 19.40 16.47
C GLU A 217 -17.28 20.85 16.34
N LEU A 218 -18.14 21.67 15.76
CA LEU A 218 -17.94 23.09 15.51
C LEU A 218 -16.93 23.45 14.43
N ASP A 219 -16.35 22.47 13.73
CA ASP A 219 -15.53 22.74 12.56
C ASP A 219 -16.40 23.25 11.40
N LEU A 220 -15.84 24.21 10.68
CA LEU A 220 -16.50 24.84 9.54
C LEU A 220 -16.03 24.18 8.25
N LEU A 221 -16.99 23.80 7.41
CA LEU A 221 -16.74 23.16 6.14
C LEU A 221 -17.21 24.03 4.97
N THR A 222 -16.41 24.10 3.92
CA THR A 222 -16.89 24.59 2.62
C THR A 222 -17.82 23.55 2.02
N GLU A 223 -18.65 23.95 1.06
CA GLU A 223 -19.59 23.03 0.40
C GLU A 223 -18.86 21.85 -0.25
N THR A 224 -17.76 22.10 -0.95
CA THR A 224 -16.91 21.05 -1.55
C THR A 224 -16.41 20.06 -0.49
N ARG A 225 -15.86 20.56 0.61
CA ARG A 225 -15.34 19.71 1.69
C ARG A 225 -16.45 18.94 2.41
N TYR A 226 -17.61 19.55 2.57
CA TYR A 226 -18.77 18.86 3.13
C TYR A 226 -19.21 17.69 2.25
N ARG A 227 -19.30 17.88 0.93
CA ARG A 227 -19.66 16.80 -0.01
C ARG A 227 -18.65 15.66 0.00
N GLU A 228 -17.35 15.96 -0.03
CA GLU A 228 -16.28 14.95 0.08
C GLU A 228 -16.40 14.11 1.37
N LEU A 229 -16.56 14.79 2.50
CA LEU A 229 -16.69 14.11 3.79
C LEU A 229 -18.02 13.35 3.91
N GLN A 230 -19.10 13.88 3.36
CA GLN A 230 -20.40 13.24 3.35
C GLN A 230 -20.40 11.96 2.52
N GLU A 231 -19.75 11.97 1.36
CA GLU A 231 -19.61 10.79 0.51
C GLU A 231 -18.83 9.67 1.21
N ARG A 232 -17.75 10.04 1.90
CA ARG A 232 -16.83 9.07 2.53
C ARG A 232 -17.22 8.67 3.96
N TRP A 233 -17.78 9.61 4.73
CA TRP A 233 -17.94 9.49 6.19
C TRP A 233 -19.31 9.94 6.69
N SER A 234 -20.38 9.83 5.90
CA SER A 234 -21.74 10.31 6.23
C SER A 234 -22.26 9.85 7.60
N SER A 235 -21.88 8.65 8.05
CA SER A 235 -22.36 8.09 9.31
C SER A 235 -21.63 8.60 10.56
N LEU A 236 -20.56 9.39 10.39
CA LEU A 236 -19.73 9.84 11.52
C LEU A 236 -20.15 11.19 12.09
N PHE A 237 -20.77 12.03 11.30
CA PHE A 237 -21.08 13.39 11.71
C PHE A 237 -22.35 13.93 11.06
N ASP A 238 -22.97 14.86 11.74
CA ASP A 238 -24.05 15.68 11.21
C ASP A 238 -23.50 17.10 11.00
N ALA A 239 -23.79 17.70 9.86
CA ALA A 239 -23.44 19.08 9.58
C ALA A 239 -24.63 19.80 8.94
N ALA A 240 -24.80 21.06 9.29
CA ALA A 240 -25.89 21.88 8.81
C ALA A 240 -25.45 23.33 8.65
N MET A 241 -26.29 24.14 8.03
CA MET A 241 -26.09 25.59 7.84
C MET A 241 -27.21 26.41 8.51
N GLY A 242 -26.97 27.69 8.64
CA GLY A 242 -27.97 28.64 9.11
C GLY A 242 -28.13 28.73 10.62
N ALA A 243 -29.16 29.47 11.05
CA ALA A 243 -29.41 29.71 12.45
C ALA A 243 -29.91 28.47 13.20
N GLU A 244 -30.58 27.55 12.52
CA GLU A 244 -31.06 26.30 13.10
C GLU A 244 -29.91 25.41 13.56
N ALA A 245 -28.89 25.23 12.73
CA ALA A 245 -27.68 24.52 13.09
C ALA A 245 -27.03 25.08 14.37
N ILE A 246 -26.91 26.39 14.45
CA ILE A 246 -26.34 27.06 15.64
C ILE A 246 -27.25 26.88 16.86
N ARG A 247 -28.60 26.96 16.70
CA ARG A 247 -29.54 26.71 17.80
C ARG A 247 -29.36 25.29 18.37
N ASP A 248 -29.26 24.29 17.53
CA ASP A 248 -29.15 22.89 17.94
C ASP A 248 -27.84 22.61 18.67
N VAL A 249 -26.77 23.23 18.23
CA VAL A 249 -25.48 23.15 18.92
C VAL A 249 -25.54 23.84 20.29
N VAL A 250 -26.11 25.05 20.34
CA VAL A 250 -26.20 25.85 21.58
C VAL A 250 -27.16 25.22 22.58
N ALA A 251 -28.24 24.56 22.15
CA ALA A 251 -29.18 23.84 23.00
C ALA A 251 -28.54 22.69 23.78
N ARG A 252 -27.48 22.08 23.25
CA ARG A 252 -26.73 20.97 23.87
C ARG A 252 -25.67 21.41 24.87
N ILE A 253 -25.43 22.73 25.02
CA ILE A 253 -24.38 23.23 25.91
C ILE A 253 -24.81 23.07 27.37
N ASP A 254 -24.07 22.28 28.14
CA ASP A 254 -24.18 22.28 29.60
C ASP A 254 -23.38 23.45 30.18
N LEU A 255 -24.11 24.50 30.62
CA LEU A 255 -23.53 25.69 31.19
C LEU A 255 -22.77 25.42 32.51
N ASN A 256 -23.19 24.40 33.28
CA ASN A 256 -22.54 24.07 34.54
C ASN A 256 -21.17 23.44 34.31
N LYS A 257 -21.12 22.45 33.39
CA LYS A 257 -19.88 21.81 32.94
C LYS A 257 -18.93 22.82 32.34
N MET A 258 -19.41 23.64 31.39
CA MET A 258 -18.64 24.69 30.74
C MET A 258 -18.06 25.70 31.78
N ALA A 259 -18.85 26.14 32.74
CA ALA A 259 -18.35 27.06 33.76
C ALA A 259 -17.24 26.45 34.63
N LYS A 260 -17.35 25.16 35.00
CA LYS A 260 -16.30 24.43 35.74
C LYS A 260 -15.02 24.33 34.89
N GLU A 261 -15.11 23.93 33.65
CA GLU A 261 -13.97 23.80 32.73
C GLU A 261 -13.26 25.15 32.52
N LEU A 262 -14.02 26.22 32.29
CA LEU A 262 -13.45 27.55 32.07
C LEU A 262 -12.75 28.09 33.35
N ARG A 263 -13.30 27.86 34.55
CA ARG A 263 -12.63 28.21 35.78
C ARG A 263 -11.31 27.45 35.95
N HIS A 264 -11.32 26.16 35.67
CA HIS A 264 -10.12 25.32 35.67
C HIS A 264 -9.07 25.80 34.67
N ALA A 265 -9.48 26.08 33.45
CA ALA A 265 -8.60 26.62 32.38
C ALA A 265 -7.97 27.98 32.79
N ILE A 266 -8.72 28.88 33.48
CA ILE A 266 -8.20 30.15 33.96
C ILE A 266 -7.12 29.94 35.03
N ARG A 267 -7.28 28.94 35.91
CA ARG A 267 -6.29 28.63 36.96
C ARG A 267 -4.99 28.07 36.42
N ILE A 268 -5.08 27.13 35.47
CA ILE A 268 -3.90 26.40 34.96
C ILE A 268 -3.16 27.17 33.87
N SER A 269 -3.87 27.98 33.07
CA SER A 269 -3.26 28.61 31.89
C SER A 269 -2.21 29.65 32.30
N LYS A 270 -0.96 29.47 31.85
CA LYS A 270 0.12 30.44 31.97
C LYS A 270 -0.02 31.62 31.00
N SER A 271 -0.78 31.48 29.90
CA SER A 271 -0.97 32.53 28.88
C SER A 271 -2.00 33.56 29.32
N LYS A 272 -1.58 34.83 29.48
CA LYS A 272 -2.45 35.97 29.81
C LYS A 272 -3.60 36.12 28.79
N GLN A 273 -3.33 35.88 27.49
CA GLN A 273 -4.32 35.98 26.43
C GLN A 273 -5.39 34.87 26.54
N ARG A 274 -4.96 33.61 26.76
CA ARG A 274 -5.90 32.49 26.99
C ARG A 274 -6.76 32.71 28.23
N ARG A 275 -6.19 33.16 29.35
CA ARG A 275 -6.96 33.51 30.55
C ARG A 275 -8.00 34.60 30.29
N LYS A 276 -7.62 35.69 29.56
CA LYS A 276 -8.55 36.76 29.19
C LYS A 276 -9.71 36.28 28.33
N LYS A 277 -9.43 35.40 27.36
CA LYS A 277 -10.48 34.78 26.49
C LYS A 277 -11.41 33.88 27.32
N ALA A 278 -10.84 33.01 28.15
CA ALA A 278 -11.64 32.13 29.02
C ALA A 278 -12.48 32.91 30.05
N ALA A 279 -11.96 33.99 30.61
CA ALA A 279 -12.71 34.85 31.55
C ALA A 279 -13.89 35.54 30.85
N LYS A 280 -13.74 35.99 29.58
CA LYS A 280 -14.85 36.56 28.82
C LYS A 280 -15.94 35.52 28.56
N ARG A 281 -15.56 34.29 28.17
CA ARG A 281 -16.50 33.18 27.98
C ARG A 281 -17.21 32.80 29.25
N LEU A 282 -16.47 32.68 30.36
CA LEU A 282 -17.03 32.38 31.69
C LEU A 282 -18.08 33.40 32.10
N ARG A 283 -17.82 34.71 31.90
CA ARG A 283 -18.78 35.77 32.23
C ARG A 283 -20.11 35.59 31.49
N VAL A 284 -20.08 35.22 30.19
CA VAL A 284 -21.28 34.97 29.43
C VAL A 284 -22.00 33.72 29.94
N ALA A 285 -21.30 32.60 30.11
CA ALA A 285 -21.89 31.37 30.65
C ALA A 285 -22.53 31.57 32.02
N GLU A 286 -21.85 32.29 32.96
CA GLU A 286 -22.39 32.64 34.28
C GLU A 286 -23.61 33.57 34.20
N SER A 287 -23.64 34.50 33.24
CA SER A 287 -24.81 35.39 33.05
C SER A 287 -26.04 34.56 32.69
N PHE A 288 -25.91 33.59 31.76
CA PHE A 288 -27.02 32.68 31.42
C PHE A 288 -27.40 31.79 32.58
N ARG A 289 -26.42 31.22 33.28
CA ARG A 289 -26.69 30.37 34.45
C ARG A 289 -27.43 31.11 35.58
N LYS A 290 -27.05 32.36 35.85
CA LYS A 290 -27.66 33.17 36.91
C LYS A 290 -29.05 33.69 36.56
N SER A 291 -29.28 34.02 35.29
CA SER A 291 -30.57 34.52 34.80
C SER A 291 -31.61 33.44 34.58
N GLY A 292 -31.22 32.16 34.53
CA GLY A 292 -32.11 31.06 34.16
C GLY A 292 -32.50 31.00 32.71
N ASN A 293 -31.96 31.90 31.90
CA ASN A 293 -32.24 31.91 30.44
C ASN A 293 -31.44 30.82 29.74
N ARG A 294 -32.11 30.16 28.78
CA ARG A 294 -31.46 29.16 27.92
C ARG A 294 -30.75 29.85 26.75
N PRO A 295 -29.52 29.45 26.44
CA PRO A 295 -28.75 30.07 25.36
C PRO A 295 -29.41 29.97 23.98
N GLU A 296 -30.16 28.90 23.72
CA GLU A 296 -30.90 28.68 22.46
C GLU A 296 -31.98 29.73 22.19
N TRP A 297 -32.47 30.39 23.26
CA TRP A 297 -33.47 31.47 23.11
C TRP A 297 -32.91 32.74 22.43
N MET A 298 -31.59 32.80 22.24
CA MET A 298 -31.01 33.87 21.40
C MET A 298 -31.38 33.73 19.92
N ILE A 299 -31.86 32.55 19.50
CA ILE A 299 -32.37 32.29 18.15
C ILE A 299 -33.88 32.09 18.26
N LEU A 300 -34.64 33.04 17.71
CA LEU A 300 -36.08 33.02 17.79
C LEU A 300 -36.65 32.07 16.73
N THR A 301 -37.57 31.20 17.16
CA THR A 301 -38.39 30.35 16.26
C THR A 301 -39.74 31.02 15.97
N VAL A 302 -40.19 31.83 16.91
CA VAL A 302 -41.44 32.64 16.78
C VAL A 302 -41.10 34.10 17.05
N LEU A 303 -41.46 34.97 16.13
CA LEU A 303 -41.20 36.39 16.25
C LEU A 303 -42.39 37.05 16.92
N PRO A 304 -42.23 37.74 18.09
CA PRO A 304 -43.29 38.52 18.69
C PRO A 304 -43.59 39.76 17.82
N VAL A 305 -44.87 39.98 17.58
CA VAL A 305 -45.34 41.09 16.75
C VAL A 305 -46.00 42.14 17.64
N ILE A 306 -45.56 43.37 17.48
CA ILE A 306 -46.15 44.52 18.22
C ILE A 306 -47.57 44.74 17.71
N PRO A 307 -48.55 45.06 18.61
CA PRO A 307 -49.94 45.37 18.21
C PRO A 307 -50.01 46.49 17.16
N PRO A 308 -51.00 46.44 16.26
CA PRO A 308 -51.11 47.41 15.19
C PRO A 308 -51.22 48.89 15.65
N ASP A 309 -51.81 49.11 16.79
CA ASP A 309 -51.95 50.48 17.36
C ASP A 309 -50.58 51.11 17.71
N LEU A 310 -49.54 50.26 18.03
CA LEU A 310 -48.21 50.75 18.34
C LEU A 310 -47.30 50.84 17.08
N ARG A 311 -47.84 50.49 15.91
CA ARG A 311 -47.16 50.59 14.59
C ARG A 311 -48.13 51.09 13.52
N PRO A 312 -48.71 52.27 13.70
CA PRO A 312 -49.78 52.71 12.88
C PRO A 312 -49.39 52.94 11.43
N MET A 313 -50.43 52.84 10.54
CA MET A 313 -50.33 53.23 9.17
C MET A 313 -51.36 54.40 9.01
N VAL A 314 -50.85 55.56 8.70
CA VAL A 314 -51.67 56.80 8.63
C VAL A 314 -51.75 57.27 7.19
N GLN A 315 -52.96 57.63 6.74
CA GLN A 315 -53.14 58.20 5.43
C GLN A 315 -52.80 59.70 5.49
N LEU A 316 -51.91 60.13 4.60
CA LEU A 316 -51.54 61.53 4.44
C LEU A 316 -52.45 62.19 3.36
N ASP A 317 -52.51 63.53 3.38
CA ASP A 317 -53.17 64.29 2.33
C ASP A 317 -52.56 63.93 0.96
N GLY A 318 -53.41 63.65 -0.01
CA GLY A 318 -53.01 63.24 -1.36
C GLY A 318 -52.90 61.74 -1.55
N GLY A 319 -53.50 60.89 -0.66
CA GLY A 319 -53.62 59.42 -0.83
C GLY A 319 -52.35 58.62 -0.56
N ARG A 320 -51.29 59.23 -0.05
CA ARG A 320 -50.10 58.56 0.40
C ARG A 320 -50.24 58.03 1.83
N PHE A 321 -49.63 56.90 2.11
CA PHE A 321 -49.61 56.34 3.47
C PHE A 321 -48.26 56.55 4.09
N ALA A 322 -48.20 57.05 5.33
CA ALA A 322 -47.05 56.98 6.21
C ALA A 322 -47.21 55.78 7.10
N THR A 323 -46.17 54.97 7.17
CA THR A 323 -46.15 53.75 7.98
C THR A 323 -44.90 53.70 8.85
N SER A 324 -45.02 53.05 9.97
CA SER A 324 -43.83 52.74 10.81
C SER A 324 -42.86 51.82 10.06
N ASP A 325 -41.56 52.07 10.20
CA ASP A 325 -40.47 51.18 9.69
C ASP A 325 -40.60 49.73 10.14
N LEU A 326 -41.23 49.51 11.30
CA LEU A 326 -41.51 48.17 11.81
C LEU A 326 -42.42 47.36 10.87
N ASN A 327 -43.40 47.99 10.21
CA ASN A 327 -44.29 47.33 9.27
C ASN A 327 -43.51 46.83 8.04
N ASP A 328 -42.53 47.57 7.56
CA ASP A 328 -41.68 47.15 6.45
C ASP A 328 -40.78 45.97 6.86
N LEU A 329 -40.21 46.00 8.06
CA LEU A 329 -39.40 44.88 8.60
C LEU A 329 -40.22 43.59 8.74
N TYR A 330 -41.45 43.67 9.31
CA TYR A 330 -42.33 42.50 9.40
C TYR A 330 -42.71 41.98 8.02
N ARG A 331 -43.04 42.84 7.09
CA ARG A 331 -43.38 42.47 5.71
C ARG A 331 -42.23 41.72 5.03
N ARG A 332 -41.00 42.17 5.22
CA ARG A 332 -39.81 41.49 4.67
C ARG A 332 -39.62 40.10 5.27
N VAL A 333 -39.79 39.93 6.57
CA VAL A 333 -39.70 38.63 7.24
C VAL A 333 -40.80 37.69 6.73
N ILE A 334 -42.04 38.14 6.67
CA ILE A 334 -43.19 37.34 6.19
C ILE A 334 -42.96 36.88 4.75
N ASN A 335 -42.55 37.81 3.87
CA ASN A 335 -42.32 37.50 2.46
C ASN A 335 -41.18 36.46 2.29
N ARG A 336 -40.10 36.59 3.03
CA ARG A 336 -39.01 35.62 3.01
C ARG A 336 -39.45 34.25 3.53
N ASN A 337 -40.22 34.24 4.61
CA ASN A 337 -40.73 33.00 5.19
C ASN A 337 -41.72 32.30 4.24
N ASN A 338 -42.60 33.01 3.60
CA ASN A 338 -43.52 32.46 2.61
C ASN A 338 -42.79 31.93 1.37
N ARG A 339 -41.76 32.65 0.92
CA ARG A 339 -40.91 32.19 -0.19
C ARG A 339 -40.15 30.90 0.18
N LEU A 340 -39.58 30.84 1.37
CA LEU A 340 -38.89 29.63 1.87
C LEU A 340 -39.85 28.45 1.96
N ARG A 341 -41.06 28.65 2.55
CA ARG A 341 -42.07 27.60 2.63
C ARG A 341 -42.38 27.03 1.25
N ARG A 342 -42.63 27.92 0.26
CA ARG A 342 -42.91 27.48 -1.10
C ARG A 342 -41.75 26.70 -1.75
N LEU A 343 -40.50 27.09 -1.49
CA LEU A 343 -39.34 26.39 -1.99
C LEU A 343 -39.20 24.99 -1.37
N LEU A 344 -39.44 24.84 -0.05
CA LEU A 344 -39.48 23.59 0.64
C LEU A 344 -40.59 22.65 0.15
N GLU A 345 -41.80 23.19 -0.08
CA GLU A 345 -42.92 22.44 -0.66
C GLU A 345 -42.66 21.94 -2.07
N LEU A 346 -41.86 22.66 -2.84
CA LEU A 346 -41.43 22.28 -4.20
C LEU A 346 -40.22 21.37 -4.23
N GLY A 347 -39.62 21.04 -3.08
CA GLY A 347 -38.41 20.24 -3.01
C GLY A 347 -37.20 20.86 -3.71
N ALA A 348 -37.10 22.18 -3.69
CA ALA A 348 -35.99 22.91 -4.29
C ALA A 348 -34.66 22.50 -3.59
N PRO A 349 -33.55 22.36 -4.32
CA PRO A 349 -32.25 22.03 -3.71
C PRO A 349 -31.81 23.13 -2.74
N ASP A 350 -31.10 22.72 -1.69
CA ASP A 350 -30.57 23.60 -0.63
C ASP A 350 -29.42 24.48 -1.15
N VAL A 351 -29.71 25.43 -2.01
CA VAL A 351 -28.71 26.37 -2.58
C VAL A 351 -28.99 27.80 -2.12
#